data_e1eec67ec7be04b0c9e45c3ea6a5dd3b
#
_entry.id   e1eec67ec7be04b0c9e45c3ea6a5dd3b
#
_cell.length_a   1.000
_cell.length_b   1.000
_cell.length_c   1.000
_cell.angle_alpha   90.00
_cell.angle_beta   90.00
_cell.angle_gamma   90.00
#
_symmetry.space_group_name_H-M   'P 1'
#
loop_
_entity.id
_entity.type
_entity.pdbx_description
1 polymer ?
#
loop_
_entity_poly.entity_id
_entity_poly.type
_entity_poly.pdbx_seq_one_letter_code
_entity_poly.pdbx_strand_id
1 'polypeptide(L)'
;LPCRTAYVRLAGALAATRQLSFAWKTNVSHDRRGGPQISAEATAPTLTFERVQAAAARLSGVAHRTPLLTSATLDTRCGARVGLKAEPFQRGGSFKFRGAYNRLSLLDAGERARGVVAYSSGNHGGAVALAASLLGVHAVVVVPATGSPAKLAAIEGYGAEVRRYDPATERREVVAADLARERSLTMIRPFDDFDIMAGQGTVGVELAEQAGELDLVLVPIGGGGLASGVATAVKALLPRAAVIGVEPAGADDTRRSLRAGRRVALDRVDTIADGLRAAQPGELTFEVNRRLLEDVAVVDDAAIVEAMRFCFTRLKVVVEPSGAVPLAALLSGAVPAGGRRTAVVLSGGNVDPADFAALLSGPAR
;
A
#
# COMPACT_ATOMS: atom_id res chain seq x y z
N LEU A 1 14.09 37.11 38.70
CA LEU A 1 13.80 36.29 39.89
C LEU A 1 13.32 34.91 39.48
N PRO A 2 13.85 33.83 40.05
CA PRO A 2 13.81 32.51 39.43
C PRO A 2 12.69 31.65 40.04
N CYS A 3 12.18 30.71 39.22
CA CYS A 3 11.53 29.52 39.78
C CYS A 3 12.18 28.27 39.15
N ARG A 4 13.22 27.76 39.81
CA ARG A 4 13.73 26.39 39.72
C ARG A 4 13.01 25.57 40.80
N THR A 5 12.93 24.28 40.53
CA THR A 5 12.64 23.15 41.42
C THR A 5 11.22 22.59 41.38
N ALA A 6 11.07 21.51 40.59
CA ALA A 6 10.38 20.26 41.00
C ALA A 6 10.63 19.16 39.98
N TYR A 7 11.87 18.69 39.86
CA TYR A 7 12.19 17.36 39.33
C TYR A 7 12.79 16.59 40.49
N VAL A 8 12.11 15.64 41.09
CA VAL A 8 12.67 14.43 41.72
C VAL A 8 11.52 13.54 42.23
N ARG A 9 11.61 12.25 41.84
CA ARG A 9 10.98 11.02 42.38
C ARG A 9 9.64 10.60 41.84
N LEU A 10 9.74 9.69 40.87
CA LEU A 10 9.02 8.40 40.92
C LEU A 10 9.79 7.39 40.05
N ALA A 11 10.88 6.90 40.62
CA ALA A 11 11.50 5.63 40.23
C ALA A 11 10.98 4.56 41.17
N GLY A 12 10.39 3.49 40.68
CA GLY A 12 10.08 2.33 41.49
C GLY A 12 8.73 1.70 41.24
N ALA A 13 8.56 0.99 40.10
CA ALA A 13 7.68 -0.16 39.99
C ALA A 13 7.99 -0.90 38.65
N LEU A 14 9.14 -1.53 38.62
CA LEU A 14 9.45 -2.58 37.67
C LEU A 14 9.14 -3.92 38.33
N ALA A 15 8.64 -4.84 37.50
CA ALA A 15 8.50 -6.28 37.73
C ALA A 15 7.09 -6.79 38.07
N ALA A 16 6.35 -7.15 36.99
CA ALA A 16 5.58 -8.39 36.94
C ALA A 16 5.16 -8.69 35.48
N THR A 17 6.10 -9.10 34.66
CA THR A 17 5.83 -9.81 33.41
C THR A 17 5.29 -11.21 33.72
N ARG A 18 3.98 -11.40 33.65
CA ARG A 18 3.39 -12.75 33.58
C ARG A 18 3.55 -13.27 32.15
N GLN A 19 4.51 -14.17 31.96
CA GLN A 19 4.56 -15.08 30.83
C GLN A 19 3.33 -16.00 30.90
N LEU A 20 2.39 -15.79 29.97
CA LEU A 20 1.38 -16.80 29.68
C LEU A 20 1.95 -17.74 28.61
N SER A 21 2.57 -18.82 29.07
CA SER A 21 2.91 -19.97 28.24
C SER A 21 1.63 -20.76 27.97
N PHE A 22 1.09 -20.68 26.78
CA PHE A 22 0.08 -21.62 26.29
C PHE A 22 0.77 -22.89 25.84
N ALA A 23 0.74 -23.92 26.69
CA ALA A 23 1.18 -25.26 26.34
C ALA A 23 0.08 -25.93 25.51
N TRP A 24 0.35 -26.21 24.24
CA TRP A 24 -0.45 -27.14 23.43
C TRP A 24 -0.15 -28.57 23.88
N LYS A 25 -1.15 -29.21 24.48
CA LYS A 25 -1.09 -30.66 24.71
C LYS A 25 -1.38 -31.38 23.40
N THR A 26 -0.36 -31.92 22.78
CA THR A 26 -0.51 -32.89 21.69
C THR A 26 -0.93 -34.22 22.29
N ASN A 27 -2.18 -34.63 22.12
CA ASN A 27 -2.60 -36.02 22.31
C ASN A 27 -2.24 -36.77 21.03
N VAL A 28 -1.13 -37.53 21.07
CA VAL A 28 -0.79 -38.51 20.04
C VAL A 28 -1.31 -39.87 20.53
N SER A 29 -2.45 -40.30 20.00
CA SER A 29 -2.86 -41.70 20.07
C SER A 29 -2.27 -42.43 18.87
N HIS A 30 -1.41 -43.40 19.14
CA HIS A 30 -0.90 -44.32 18.13
C HIS A 30 -2.00 -45.33 17.76
N ASP A 31 -2.51 -45.23 16.55
CA ASP A 31 -3.22 -46.33 15.90
C ASP A 31 -2.37 -46.88 14.74
N ARG A 32 -1.99 -48.15 14.89
CA ARG A 32 -1.24 -48.92 13.87
C ARG A 32 -2.26 -49.56 12.92
N ARG A 33 -2.70 -48.83 11.87
CA ARG A 33 -3.24 -49.44 10.65
C ARG A 33 -3.02 -48.50 9.47
N GLY A 34 -2.33 -48.99 8.45
CA GLY A 34 -1.97 -48.24 7.25
C GLY A 34 -3.22 -47.72 6.49
N GLY A 35 -3.49 -46.44 6.65
CA GLY A 35 -4.40 -45.68 5.78
C GLY A 35 -3.57 -44.94 4.73
N PRO A 36 -4.19 -44.51 3.57
CA PRO A 36 -3.48 -43.82 2.52
C PRO A 36 -2.86 -42.51 3.05
N GLN A 37 -1.58 -42.33 2.79
CA GLN A 37 -0.91 -41.04 3.02
C GLN A 37 -1.65 -39.98 2.21
N ILE A 38 -2.37 -39.12 2.91
CA ILE A 38 -2.84 -37.85 2.33
C ILE A 38 -1.55 -37.07 2.08
N SER A 39 -1.15 -36.98 0.82
CA SER A 39 -0.09 -36.08 0.40
C SER A 39 -0.49 -34.69 0.88
N ALA A 40 0.31 -34.07 1.75
CA ALA A 40 0.18 -32.65 2.06
C ALA A 40 0.31 -31.91 0.72
N GLU A 41 -0.80 -31.46 0.15
CA GLU A 41 -0.76 -30.50 -0.93
C GLU A 41 0.09 -29.35 -0.42
N ALA A 42 1.24 -29.13 -1.05
CA ALA A 42 2.09 -27.99 -0.78
C ALA A 42 1.23 -26.74 -1.02
N THR A 43 0.72 -26.14 0.04
CA THR A 43 -0.05 -24.91 -0.07
C THR A 43 0.79 -23.89 -0.79
N ALA A 44 0.28 -23.38 -1.92
CA ALA A 44 0.96 -22.37 -2.72
C ALA A 44 1.46 -21.24 -1.80
N PRO A 45 2.68 -20.71 -2.03
CA PRO A 45 3.23 -19.67 -1.19
C PRO A 45 2.25 -18.48 -1.12
N THR A 46 2.01 -17.98 0.08
CA THR A 46 1.07 -16.87 0.32
C THR A 46 1.72 -15.80 1.17
N LEU A 47 1.16 -14.59 1.14
CA LEU A 47 1.53 -13.54 2.08
C LEU A 47 1.03 -13.92 3.48
N THR A 48 1.93 -13.96 4.46
CA THR A 48 1.60 -14.21 5.86
C THR A 48 1.79 -12.97 6.72
N PHE A 49 1.16 -12.94 7.89
CA PHE A 49 1.30 -11.82 8.83
C PHE A 49 2.72 -11.74 9.41
N GLU A 50 3.41 -12.86 9.60
CA GLU A 50 4.80 -12.90 10.05
C GLU A 50 5.74 -12.17 9.06
N ARG A 51 5.49 -12.29 7.76
CA ARG A 51 6.22 -11.48 6.76
C ARG A 51 5.97 -9.99 6.93
N VAL A 52 4.74 -9.60 7.23
CA VAL A 52 4.38 -8.19 7.50
C VAL A 52 5.04 -7.68 8.78
N GLN A 53 5.06 -8.48 9.85
CA GLN A 53 5.75 -8.15 11.09
C GLN A 53 7.26 -8.00 10.89
N ALA A 54 7.88 -8.90 10.13
CA ALA A 54 9.29 -8.80 9.79
C ALA A 54 9.59 -7.55 8.94
N ALA A 55 8.67 -7.15 8.03
CA ALA A 55 8.76 -5.90 7.29
C ALA A 55 8.63 -4.68 8.21
N ALA A 56 7.71 -4.70 9.19
CA ALA A 56 7.55 -3.62 10.16
C ALA A 56 8.84 -3.42 11.00
N ALA A 57 9.48 -4.50 11.41
CA ALA A 57 10.76 -4.44 12.12
C ALA A 57 11.86 -3.80 11.25
N ARG A 58 11.97 -4.18 9.96
CA ARG A 58 12.95 -3.59 9.02
C ARG A 58 12.70 -2.11 8.72
N LEU A 59 11.44 -1.69 8.72
CA LEU A 59 11.02 -0.31 8.44
C LEU A 59 11.08 0.60 9.69
N SER A 60 11.27 0.02 10.87
CA SER A 60 11.35 0.79 12.13
C SER A 60 12.53 1.77 12.10
N GLY A 61 12.25 3.04 12.41
CA GLY A 61 13.24 4.12 12.35
C GLY A 61 13.59 4.61 10.93
N VAL A 62 13.08 3.94 9.89
CA VAL A 62 13.33 4.31 8.49
C VAL A 62 12.08 4.88 7.84
N ALA A 63 10.99 4.15 7.81
CA ALA A 63 9.71 4.69 7.33
C ALA A 63 9.11 5.63 8.37
N HIS A 64 8.38 6.65 7.91
CA HIS A 64 7.60 7.49 8.83
C HIS A 64 6.41 6.69 9.35
N ARG A 65 6.17 6.75 10.65
CA ARG A 65 4.89 6.37 11.22
C ARG A 65 3.88 7.47 10.88
N THR A 66 3.15 7.29 9.79
CA THR A 66 2.24 8.32 9.28
C THR A 66 1.05 8.55 10.22
N PRO A 67 0.51 9.77 10.30
CA PRO A 67 -0.57 10.06 11.23
C PRO A 67 -1.90 9.40 10.79
N LEU A 68 -2.75 9.14 11.78
CA LEU A 68 -4.17 8.85 11.61
C LEU A 68 -4.93 10.16 11.87
N LEU A 69 -5.38 10.83 10.80
CA LEU A 69 -6.10 12.08 10.87
C LEU A 69 -7.58 11.83 11.15
N THR A 70 -8.24 12.78 11.82
CA THR A 70 -9.68 12.75 12.09
C THR A 70 -10.33 14.05 11.66
N SER A 71 -11.65 14.03 11.41
CA SER A 71 -12.41 15.22 11.04
C SER A 71 -13.86 15.10 11.50
N ALA A 72 -14.27 15.96 12.44
CA ALA A 72 -15.66 16.01 12.90
C ALA A 72 -16.66 16.26 11.76
N THR A 73 -16.26 17.06 10.74
CA THR A 73 -17.08 17.26 9.54
C THR A 73 -17.27 15.95 8.76
N LEU A 74 -16.21 15.14 8.64
CA LEU A 74 -16.30 13.84 7.97
C LEU A 74 -17.16 12.87 8.76
N ASP A 75 -16.96 12.80 10.08
CA ASP A 75 -17.73 11.95 10.97
C ASP A 75 -19.23 12.23 10.87
N THR A 76 -19.60 13.52 10.92
CA THR A 76 -20.99 13.96 10.76
C THR A 76 -21.56 13.61 9.39
N ARG A 77 -20.80 13.85 8.32
CA ARG A 77 -21.22 13.58 6.94
C ARG A 77 -21.44 12.08 6.68
N CYS A 78 -20.64 11.24 7.27
CA CYS A 78 -20.69 9.79 7.08
C CYS A 78 -21.51 9.06 8.15
N GLY A 79 -21.92 9.75 9.22
CA GLY A 79 -22.56 9.12 10.39
C GLY A 79 -21.69 8.06 11.06
N ALA A 80 -20.36 8.22 11.02
CA ALA A 80 -19.36 7.24 11.42
C ALA A 80 -18.17 7.92 12.12
N ARG A 81 -17.35 7.17 12.83
CA ARG A 81 -16.04 7.64 13.30
C ARG A 81 -14.99 7.26 12.25
N VAL A 82 -14.37 8.25 11.59
CA VAL A 82 -13.48 8.02 10.46
C VAL A 82 -12.05 8.44 10.79
N GLY A 83 -11.11 7.50 10.72
CA GLY A 83 -9.68 7.74 10.75
C GLY A 83 -9.09 7.68 9.33
N LEU A 84 -8.26 8.65 8.97
CA LEU A 84 -7.63 8.75 7.66
C LEU A 84 -6.13 8.48 7.82
N LYS A 85 -5.67 7.32 7.36
CA LYS A 85 -4.25 6.96 7.37
C LYS A 85 -3.53 7.70 6.25
N ALA A 86 -2.72 8.68 6.64
CA ALA A 86 -2.21 9.70 5.72
C ALA A 86 -0.82 9.34 5.16
N GLU A 87 -0.75 8.46 4.17
CA GLU A 87 0.49 8.11 3.46
C GLU A 87 1.06 9.23 2.54
N PRO A 88 0.38 10.36 2.24
CA PRO A 88 1.07 11.53 1.70
C PRO A 88 2.23 12.02 2.58
N PHE A 89 2.22 11.77 3.88
CA PHE A 89 3.31 12.11 4.81
C PHE A 89 4.43 11.06 4.90
N GLN A 90 4.34 9.97 4.14
CA GLN A 90 5.42 8.99 4.06
C GLN A 90 6.59 9.56 3.25
N ARG A 91 7.81 9.02 3.46
CA ARG A 91 8.97 9.30 2.61
C ARG A 91 8.63 9.11 1.14
N GLY A 92 9.04 10.03 0.29
CA GLY A 92 8.68 10.01 -1.11
C GLY A 92 7.19 10.28 -1.40
N GLY A 93 6.40 10.75 -0.41
CA GLY A 93 5.04 11.22 -0.59
C GLY A 93 3.99 10.14 -0.82
N SER A 94 4.29 8.86 -0.61
CA SER A 94 3.32 7.76 -0.76
C SER A 94 3.75 6.48 -0.04
N PHE A 95 2.79 5.59 0.20
CA PHE A 95 3.00 4.26 0.80
C PHE A 95 4.06 3.41 0.09
N LYS A 96 4.35 3.68 -1.18
CA LYS A 96 5.24 2.87 -2.02
C LYS A 96 6.64 2.71 -1.43
N PHE A 97 7.11 3.69 -0.67
CA PHE A 97 8.40 3.62 0.02
C PHE A 97 8.51 2.38 0.93
N ARG A 98 7.44 2.02 1.63
CA ARG A 98 7.43 0.89 2.57
C ARG A 98 7.80 -0.42 1.90
N GLY A 99 7.12 -0.77 0.80
CA GLY A 99 7.40 -1.99 0.04
C GLY A 99 8.74 -1.94 -0.68
N ALA A 100 9.08 -0.81 -1.29
CA ALA A 100 10.37 -0.64 -1.99
C ALA A 100 11.54 -0.83 -1.03
N TYR A 101 11.54 -0.14 0.11
CA TYR A 101 12.61 -0.28 1.10
C TYR A 101 12.68 -1.70 1.67
N ASN A 102 11.52 -2.29 2.02
CA ASN A 102 11.48 -3.65 2.54
C ASN A 102 12.10 -4.65 1.53
N ARG A 103 11.72 -4.60 0.25
CA ARG A 103 12.26 -5.51 -0.79
C ARG A 103 13.74 -5.28 -1.03
N LEU A 104 14.19 -4.04 -1.11
CA LEU A 104 15.61 -3.74 -1.34
C LEU A 104 16.47 -4.13 -0.13
N SER A 105 15.96 -4.01 1.09
CA SER A 105 16.69 -4.42 2.30
C SER A 105 16.95 -5.93 2.38
N LEU A 106 16.21 -6.73 1.63
CA LEU A 106 16.32 -8.19 1.55
C LEU A 106 17.22 -8.68 0.41
N LEU A 107 17.80 -7.78 -0.39
CA LEU A 107 18.76 -8.15 -1.42
C LEU A 107 20.01 -8.79 -0.79
N ASP A 108 20.48 -9.89 -1.37
CA ASP A 108 21.76 -10.47 -0.99
C ASP A 108 22.95 -9.61 -1.44
N ALA A 109 24.16 -9.96 -1.05
CA ALA A 109 25.37 -9.19 -1.36
C ALA A 109 25.63 -9.10 -2.89
N GLY A 110 25.34 -10.20 -3.62
CA GLY A 110 25.50 -10.23 -5.07
C GLY A 110 24.45 -9.38 -5.79
N GLU A 111 23.19 -9.45 -5.38
CA GLU A 111 22.10 -8.61 -5.89
C GLU A 111 22.39 -7.11 -5.63
N ARG A 112 22.84 -6.76 -4.42
CA ARG A 112 23.22 -5.39 -4.07
C ARG A 112 24.35 -4.86 -4.95
N ALA A 113 25.37 -5.67 -5.19
CA ALA A 113 26.52 -5.28 -6.02
C ALA A 113 26.12 -5.05 -7.48
N ARG A 114 25.18 -5.82 -8.01
CA ARG A 114 24.68 -5.64 -9.38
C ARG A 114 23.69 -4.49 -9.52
N GLY A 115 22.87 -4.25 -8.48
CA GLY A 115 21.86 -3.21 -8.49
C GLY A 115 20.47 -3.72 -8.91
N VAL A 116 19.53 -2.78 -9.02
CA VAL A 116 18.11 -3.06 -9.27
C VAL A 116 17.57 -2.31 -10.47
N VAL A 117 16.45 -2.82 -11.03
CA VAL A 117 15.69 -2.11 -12.06
C VAL A 117 14.21 -2.10 -11.69
N ALA A 118 13.56 -0.94 -11.93
CA ALA A 118 12.11 -0.78 -11.80
C ALA A 118 11.53 -0.08 -13.02
N TYR A 119 10.22 -0.23 -13.25
CA TYR A 119 9.51 0.43 -14.35
C TYR A 119 8.32 1.23 -13.81
N SER A 120 8.51 2.51 -13.62
CA SER A 120 7.44 3.45 -13.21
C SER A 120 7.99 4.87 -13.19
N SER A 121 7.29 5.81 -13.79
CA SER A 121 7.60 7.25 -13.64
C SER A 121 6.93 7.90 -12.43
N GLY A 122 6.07 7.16 -11.71
CA GLY A 122 5.31 7.67 -10.57
C GLY A 122 5.87 7.18 -9.22
N ASN A 123 4.98 7.02 -8.25
CA ASN A 123 5.29 6.70 -6.86
C ASN A 123 6.22 5.50 -6.66
N HIS A 124 6.10 4.46 -7.50
CA HIS A 124 6.95 3.28 -7.36
C HIS A 124 8.39 3.56 -7.80
N GLY A 125 8.60 4.21 -8.95
CA GLY A 125 9.93 4.57 -9.41
C GLY A 125 10.66 5.49 -8.44
N GLY A 126 9.99 6.53 -7.94
CA GLY A 126 10.54 7.42 -6.92
C GLY A 126 10.85 6.69 -5.60
N ALA A 127 9.98 5.76 -5.18
CA ALA A 127 10.21 4.97 -3.97
C ALA A 127 11.40 4.02 -4.10
N VAL A 128 11.58 3.37 -5.26
CA VAL A 128 12.74 2.50 -5.52
C VAL A 128 14.02 3.32 -5.55
N ALA A 129 14.02 4.48 -6.25
CA ALA A 129 15.15 5.37 -6.31
C ALA A 129 15.58 5.84 -4.90
N LEU A 130 14.63 6.31 -4.09
CA LEU A 130 14.89 6.75 -2.72
C LEU A 130 15.38 5.60 -1.82
N ALA A 131 14.75 4.44 -1.89
CA ALA A 131 15.16 3.28 -1.09
C ALA A 131 16.55 2.79 -1.49
N ALA A 132 16.85 2.76 -2.78
CA ALA A 132 18.19 2.41 -3.30
C ALA A 132 19.26 3.38 -2.83
N SER A 133 18.99 4.68 -2.90
CA SER A 133 19.89 5.73 -2.37
C SER A 133 20.21 5.52 -0.89
N LEU A 134 19.19 5.28 -0.06
CA LEU A 134 19.36 5.06 1.38
C LEU A 134 20.13 3.76 1.72
N LEU A 135 20.09 2.77 0.84
CA LEU A 135 20.73 1.46 1.02
C LEU A 135 22.08 1.35 0.29
N GLY A 136 22.50 2.39 -0.46
CA GLY A 136 23.72 2.37 -1.25
C GLY A 136 23.67 1.36 -2.42
N VAL A 137 22.49 1.15 -3.01
CA VAL A 137 22.26 0.23 -4.12
C VAL A 137 22.08 1.02 -5.42
N HIS A 138 22.77 0.60 -6.50
CA HIS A 138 22.53 1.19 -7.83
C HIS A 138 21.11 0.85 -8.32
N ALA A 139 20.38 1.85 -8.82
CA ALA A 139 19.03 1.68 -9.33
C ALA A 139 18.88 2.27 -10.74
N VAL A 140 18.23 1.51 -11.62
CA VAL A 140 17.79 1.97 -12.94
C VAL A 140 16.27 2.05 -12.92
N VAL A 141 15.70 3.19 -13.36
CA VAL A 141 14.25 3.36 -13.43
C VAL A 141 13.83 3.59 -14.88
N VAL A 142 13.03 2.66 -15.41
CA VAL A 142 12.48 2.74 -16.77
C VAL A 142 11.24 3.62 -16.75
N VAL A 143 11.26 4.72 -17.53
CA VAL A 143 10.21 5.75 -17.57
C VAL A 143 9.81 6.08 -19.01
N PRO A 144 8.56 6.50 -19.29
CA PRO A 144 8.19 6.94 -20.64
C PRO A 144 8.93 8.22 -21.03
N ALA A 145 9.29 8.35 -22.30
CA ALA A 145 9.93 9.55 -22.84
C ALA A 145 9.07 10.81 -22.66
N THR A 146 7.74 10.63 -22.60
CA THR A 146 6.73 11.67 -22.36
C THR A 146 6.45 11.94 -20.87
N GLY A 147 7.25 11.38 -19.96
CA GLY A 147 7.07 11.54 -18.52
C GLY A 147 7.18 12.99 -18.04
N SER A 148 6.42 13.35 -16.99
CA SER A 148 6.49 14.68 -16.36
C SER A 148 7.93 15.01 -15.94
N PRO A 149 8.48 16.16 -16.35
CA PRO A 149 9.85 16.58 -15.95
C PRO A 149 10.06 16.60 -14.44
N ALA A 150 9.04 17.00 -13.66
CA ALA A 150 9.12 17.04 -12.21
C ALA A 150 9.26 15.64 -11.59
N LYS A 151 8.50 14.64 -12.11
CA LYS A 151 8.61 13.24 -11.66
C LYS A 151 9.96 12.64 -12.03
N LEU A 152 10.52 12.97 -13.20
CA LEU A 152 11.84 12.52 -13.63
C LEU A 152 12.94 13.13 -12.77
N ALA A 153 12.90 14.44 -12.56
CA ALA A 153 13.86 15.15 -11.71
C ALA A 153 13.88 14.61 -10.27
N ALA A 154 12.74 14.17 -9.74
CA ALA A 154 12.69 13.54 -8.42
C ALA A 154 13.43 12.19 -8.41
N ILE A 155 13.28 11.36 -9.44
CA ILE A 155 13.96 10.06 -9.57
C ILE A 155 15.46 10.27 -9.70
N GLU A 156 15.90 11.18 -10.58
CA GLU A 156 17.30 11.55 -10.79
C GLU A 156 17.91 12.20 -9.53
N GLY A 157 17.12 13.04 -8.84
CA GLY A 157 17.51 13.68 -7.57
C GLY A 157 17.78 12.69 -6.44
N TYR A 158 17.19 11.50 -6.47
CA TYR A 158 17.53 10.39 -5.56
C TYR A 158 18.75 9.57 -6.03
N GLY A 159 19.39 9.91 -7.15
CA GLY A 159 20.60 9.27 -7.66
C GLY A 159 20.35 8.02 -8.52
N ALA A 160 19.14 7.76 -8.96
CA ALA A 160 18.85 6.65 -9.86
C ALA A 160 19.15 7.01 -11.32
N GLU A 161 19.66 6.03 -12.08
CA GLU A 161 19.78 6.10 -13.53
C GLU A 161 18.40 6.06 -14.17
N VAL A 162 18.09 7.00 -15.07
CA VAL A 162 16.83 7.03 -15.81
C VAL A 162 17.01 6.43 -17.21
N ARG A 163 16.28 5.36 -17.53
CA ARG A 163 16.16 4.78 -18.87
C ARG A 163 14.80 5.15 -19.46
N ARG A 164 14.81 5.99 -20.50
CA ARG A 164 13.60 6.41 -21.23
C ARG A 164 13.20 5.35 -22.26
N TYR A 165 11.89 5.11 -22.42
CA TYR A 165 11.30 4.27 -23.47
C TYR A 165 10.22 5.05 -24.22
N ASP A 166 9.98 4.68 -25.48
CA ASP A 166 8.88 5.24 -26.29
C ASP A 166 7.60 4.40 -26.09
N PRO A 167 6.56 4.93 -25.41
CA PRO A 167 5.33 4.18 -25.16
C PRO A 167 4.53 3.84 -26.42
N ALA A 168 4.85 4.45 -27.58
CA ALA A 168 4.20 4.12 -28.85
C ALA A 168 4.73 2.80 -29.47
N THR A 169 5.99 2.46 -29.19
CA THR A 169 6.70 1.33 -29.82
C THR A 169 7.24 0.30 -28.83
N GLU A 170 7.37 0.67 -27.56
CA GLU A 170 8.00 -0.16 -26.53
C GLU A 170 7.03 -0.39 -25.34
N ARG A 171 7.18 -1.52 -24.68
CA ARG A 171 6.49 -1.83 -23.42
C ARG A 171 7.49 -1.72 -22.27
N ARG A 172 7.16 -0.91 -21.25
CA ARG A 172 8.03 -0.67 -20.09
C ARG A 172 8.47 -1.96 -19.38
N GLU A 173 7.58 -2.95 -19.30
CA GLU A 173 7.87 -4.24 -18.67
C GLU A 173 8.94 -5.02 -19.45
N VAL A 174 8.89 -4.95 -20.79
CA VAL A 174 9.86 -5.60 -21.68
C VAL A 174 11.21 -4.89 -21.58
N VAL A 175 11.23 -3.57 -21.71
CA VAL A 175 12.47 -2.78 -21.60
C VAL A 175 13.15 -3.03 -20.24
N ALA A 176 12.39 -3.07 -19.14
CA ALA A 176 12.94 -3.35 -17.83
C ALA A 176 13.45 -4.80 -17.70
N ALA A 177 12.75 -5.78 -18.29
CA ALA A 177 13.18 -7.18 -18.29
C ALA A 177 14.46 -7.40 -19.11
N ASP A 178 14.60 -6.71 -20.25
CA ASP A 178 15.81 -6.76 -21.07
C ASP A 178 17.01 -6.17 -20.33
N LEU A 179 16.86 -5.01 -19.70
CA LEU A 179 17.89 -4.41 -18.86
C LEU A 179 18.28 -5.31 -17.67
N ALA A 180 17.27 -5.91 -17.02
CA ALA A 180 17.51 -6.86 -15.93
C ALA A 180 18.41 -8.02 -16.39
N ARG A 181 18.14 -8.57 -17.57
CA ARG A 181 18.93 -9.67 -18.15
C ARG A 181 20.32 -9.21 -18.59
N GLU A 182 20.41 -8.12 -19.35
CA GLU A 182 21.67 -7.61 -19.91
C GLU A 182 22.68 -7.19 -18.84
N ARG A 183 22.19 -6.53 -17.79
CA ARG A 183 23.03 -5.99 -16.71
C ARG A 183 22.95 -6.82 -15.43
N SER A 184 22.26 -7.96 -15.44
CA SER A 184 22.05 -8.84 -14.27
C SER A 184 21.42 -8.11 -13.08
N LEU A 185 20.56 -7.10 -13.33
CA LEU A 185 19.88 -6.33 -12.30
C LEU A 185 18.70 -7.10 -11.70
N THR A 186 18.45 -6.90 -10.40
CA THR A 186 17.26 -7.47 -9.75
C THR A 186 16.03 -6.62 -10.05
N MET A 187 14.99 -7.24 -10.62
CA MET A 187 13.72 -6.58 -10.93
C MET A 187 12.94 -6.28 -9.65
N ILE A 188 12.56 -5.03 -9.43
CA ILE A 188 11.69 -4.59 -8.33
C ILE A 188 10.30 -4.30 -8.90
N ARG A 189 9.36 -5.22 -8.67
CA ARG A 189 7.99 -5.13 -9.18
C ARG A 189 7.16 -4.13 -8.36
N PRO A 190 6.18 -3.43 -8.97
CA PRO A 190 5.41 -2.39 -8.28
C PRO A 190 4.38 -2.90 -7.26
N PHE A 191 4.00 -4.20 -7.30
CA PHE A 191 2.98 -4.77 -6.43
C PHE A 191 3.01 -6.30 -6.30
N ASP A 192 3.31 -7.04 -7.39
CA ASP A 192 3.16 -8.50 -7.46
C ASP A 192 4.42 -9.23 -6.96
N ASP A 193 4.73 -9.02 -5.70
CA ASP A 193 5.89 -9.53 -4.97
C ASP A 193 5.54 -9.57 -3.48
N PHE A 194 5.74 -10.69 -2.80
CA PHE A 194 5.37 -10.87 -1.39
C PHE A 194 6.11 -9.91 -0.44
N ASP A 195 7.36 -9.54 -0.76
CA ASP A 195 8.13 -8.64 0.10
C ASP A 195 7.68 -7.18 -0.11
N ILE A 196 7.27 -6.81 -1.34
CA ILE A 196 6.58 -5.54 -1.60
C ILE A 196 5.27 -5.50 -0.83
N MET A 197 4.42 -6.52 -0.96
CA MET A 197 3.13 -6.61 -0.27
C MET A 197 3.29 -6.57 1.26
N ALA A 198 4.29 -7.26 1.80
CA ALA A 198 4.60 -7.26 3.23
C ALA A 198 4.98 -5.86 3.74
N GLY A 199 5.82 -5.14 3.00
CA GLY A 199 6.15 -3.75 3.32
C GLY A 199 4.92 -2.84 3.32
N GLN A 200 4.03 -2.98 2.32
CA GLN A 200 2.76 -2.23 2.26
C GLN A 200 1.82 -2.59 3.43
N GLY A 201 1.86 -3.85 3.88
CA GLY A 201 1.06 -4.33 5.01
C GLY A 201 1.35 -3.61 6.32
N THR A 202 2.51 -2.97 6.46
CA THR A 202 2.85 -2.18 7.65
C THR A 202 1.92 -0.98 7.86
N VAL A 203 1.24 -0.51 6.81
CA VAL A 203 0.13 0.47 6.92
C VAL A 203 -0.99 -0.11 7.78
N GLY A 204 -1.36 -1.37 7.58
CA GLY A 204 -2.39 -2.06 8.36
C GLY A 204 -1.97 -2.30 9.81
N VAL A 205 -0.69 -2.58 10.07
CA VAL A 205 -0.14 -2.70 11.43
C VAL A 205 -0.29 -1.38 12.17
N GLU A 206 0.18 -0.28 11.57
CA GLU A 206 0.06 1.06 12.16
C GLU A 206 -1.40 1.49 12.36
N LEU A 207 -2.31 1.12 11.44
CA LEU A 207 -3.74 1.37 11.59
C LEU A 207 -4.30 0.66 12.82
N ALA A 208 -4.02 -0.62 13.00
CA ALA A 208 -4.50 -1.38 14.16
C ALA A 208 -3.99 -0.79 15.48
N GLU A 209 -2.73 -0.36 15.51
CA GLU A 209 -2.14 0.25 16.69
C GLU A 209 -2.71 1.65 17.00
N GLN A 210 -2.97 2.47 15.98
CA GLN A 210 -3.41 3.86 16.13
C GLN A 210 -4.92 4.00 16.37
N ALA A 211 -5.71 3.16 15.69
CA ALA A 211 -7.17 3.22 15.79
C ALA A 211 -7.73 2.32 16.89
N GLY A 212 -6.97 1.31 17.34
CA GLY A 212 -7.48 0.28 18.23
C GLY A 212 -8.51 -0.60 17.53
N GLU A 213 -9.78 -0.50 17.89
CA GLU A 213 -10.84 -1.27 17.28
C GLU A 213 -11.37 -0.60 16.00
N LEU A 214 -11.50 -1.38 14.93
CA LEU A 214 -12.10 -0.98 13.65
C LEU A 214 -13.18 -1.98 13.24
N ASP A 215 -14.19 -1.48 12.57
CA ASP A 215 -15.27 -2.27 11.98
C ASP A 215 -15.13 -2.33 10.45
N LEU A 216 -14.45 -1.33 9.85
CA LEU A 216 -14.31 -1.18 8.41
C LEU A 216 -12.98 -0.50 8.03
N VAL A 217 -12.30 -1.03 7.03
CA VAL A 217 -11.09 -0.44 6.43
C VAL A 217 -11.28 -0.33 4.92
N LEU A 218 -11.09 0.86 4.36
CA LEU A 218 -11.13 1.10 2.91
C LEU A 218 -9.72 1.33 2.38
N VAL A 219 -9.37 0.62 1.31
CA VAL A 219 -8.01 0.64 0.71
C VAL A 219 -8.11 0.80 -0.80
N PRO A 220 -7.33 1.67 -1.46
CA PRO A 220 -7.36 1.78 -2.92
C PRO A 220 -6.70 0.56 -3.56
N ILE A 221 -7.27 0.11 -4.69
CA ILE A 221 -6.72 -0.98 -5.47
C ILE A 221 -6.31 -0.48 -6.86
N GLY A 222 -5.04 -0.71 -7.21
CA GLY A 222 -4.55 -0.82 -8.57
C GLY A 222 -4.11 -2.25 -8.80
N GLY A 223 -2.81 -2.55 -8.91
CA GLY A 223 -2.33 -3.94 -9.01
C GLY A 223 -2.52 -4.80 -7.74
N GLY A 224 -3.08 -4.27 -6.66
CA GLY A 224 -3.52 -5.02 -5.49
C GLY A 224 -2.52 -5.13 -4.31
N GLY A 225 -1.27 -4.67 -4.47
CA GLY A 225 -0.21 -4.89 -3.45
C GLY A 225 -0.48 -4.23 -2.09
N LEU A 226 -1.01 -3.00 -2.07
CA LEU A 226 -1.38 -2.31 -0.83
C LEU A 226 -2.56 -3.00 -0.15
N ALA A 227 -3.61 -3.30 -0.92
CA ALA A 227 -4.80 -3.96 -0.40
C ALA A 227 -4.48 -5.34 0.18
N SER A 228 -3.67 -6.15 -0.52
CA SER A 228 -3.20 -7.45 -0.03
C SER A 228 -2.44 -7.33 1.30
N GLY A 229 -1.48 -6.41 1.38
CA GLY A 229 -0.69 -6.21 2.59
C GLY A 229 -1.54 -5.72 3.76
N VAL A 230 -2.36 -4.69 3.55
CA VAL A 230 -3.25 -4.13 4.58
C VAL A 230 -4.26 -5.17 5.04
N ALA A 231 -4.91 -5.89 4.12
CA ALA A 231 -5.88 -6.91 4.47
C ALA A 231 -5.23 -8.03 5.31
N THR A 232 -4.00 -8.46 4.95
CA THR A 232 -3.26 -9.47 5.73
C THR A 232 -3.02 -9.00 7.17
N ALA A 233 -2.58 -7.76 7.37
CA ALA A 233 -2.33 -7.21 8.69
C ALA A 233 -3.64 -7.00 9.49
N VAL A 234 -4.64 -6.39 8.85
CA VAL A 234 -5.93 -6.10 9.50
C VAL A 234 -6.65 -7.39 9.90
N LYS A 235 -6.74 -8.38 9.03
CA LYS A 235 -7.40 -9.66 9.37
C LYS A 235 -6.67 -10.44 10.47
N ALA A 236 -5.36 -10.28 10.59
CA ALA A 236 -4.60 -10.89 11.69
C ALA A 236 -4.80 -10.16 13.03
N LEU A 237 -4.80 -8.82 13.04
CA LEU A 237 -4.85 -8.01 14.26
C LEU A 237 -6.28 -7.65 14.68
N LEU A 238 -7.18 -7.46 13.72
CA LEU A 238 -8.57 -7.04 13.88
C LEU A 238 -9.49 -7.96 13.06
N PRO A 239 -9.63 -9.24 13.41
CA PRO A 239 -10.26 -10.26 12.55
C PRO A 239 -11.73 -9.97 12.20
N ARG A 240 -12.43 -9.16 13.00
CA ARG A 240 -13.82 -8.75 12.76
C ARG A 240 -13.94 -7.55 11.82
N ALA A 241 -12.86 -6.81 11.56
CA ALA A 241 -12.90 -5.66 10.67
C ALA A 241 -13.08 -6.12 9.21
N ALA A 242 -14.06 -5.56 8.52
CA ALA A 242 -14.23 -5.71 7.09
C ALA A 242 -13.13 -4.91 6.36
N VAL A 243 -12.52 -5.49 5.33
CA VAL A 243 -11.60 -4.76 4.45
C VAL A 243 -12.23 -4.69 3.07
N ILE A 244 -12.53 -3.49 2.61
CA ILE A 244 -13.12 -3.22 1.30
C ILE A 244 -12.06 -2.54 0.43
N GLY A 245 -11.82 -3.14 -0.73
CA GLY A 245 -11.04 -2.50 -1.78
C GLY A 245 -11.86 -1.43 -2.48
N VAL A 246 -11.20 -0.40 -3.02
CA VAL A 246 -11.89 0.61 -3.82
C VAL A 246 -11.12 0.85 -5.11
N GLU A 247 -11.82 0.78 -6.24
CA GLU A 247 -11.30 1.02 -7.58
C GLU A 247 -12.02 2.20 -8.25
N PRO A 248 -11.34 2.93 -9.15
CA PRO A 248 -12.02 3.86 -10.06
C PRO A 248 -12.82 3.09 -11.12
N ALA A 249 -13.95 3.63 -11.55
CA ALA A 249 -14.85 3.00 -12.52
C ALA A 249 -14.18 2.65 -13.85
N GLY A 250 -13.20 3.46 -14.27
CA GLY A 250 -12.42 3.22 -15.48
C GLY A 250 -11.27 2.22 -15.32
N ALA A 251 -11.11 1.59 -14.13
CA ALA A 251 -10.09 0.59 -13.85
C ALA A 251 -10.59 -0.39 -12.76
N ASP A 252 -11.68 -1.09 -13.02
CA ASP A 252 -12.38 -1.99 -12.10
C ASP A 252 -12.01 -3.48 -12.29
N ASP A 253 -10.76 -3.72 -12.66
CA ASP A 253 -10.24 -5.04 -13.03
C ASP A 253 -10.29 -6.05 -11.86
N THR A 254 -9.99 -5.63 -10.64
CA THR A 254 -10.05 -6.51 -9.46
C THR A 254 -11.49 -6.88 -9.13
N ARG A 255 -12.42 -5.93 -9.16
CA ARG A 255 -13.86 -6.21 -8.96
C ARG A 255 -14.39 -7.22 -9.96
N ARG A 256 -14.08 -7.03 -11.26
CA ARG A 256 -14.45 -7.99 -12.32
C ARG A 256 -13.80 -9.34 -12.11
N SER A 257 -12.54 -9.36 -11.72
CA SER A 257 -11.79 -10.59 -11.46
C SER A 257 -12.37 -11.39 -10.29
N LEU A 258 -12.72 -10.73 -9.19
CA LEU A 258 -13.34 -11.38 -8.04
C LEU A 258 -14.71 -11.99 -8.39
N ARG A 259 -15.54 -11.25 -9.13
CA ARG A 259 -16.85 -11.75 -9.61
C ARG A 259 -16.70 -12.92 -10.57
N ALA A 260 -15.67 -12.92 -11.41
CA ALA A 260 -15.40 -13.98 -12.37
C ALA A 260 -14.67 -15.19 -11.75
N GLY A 261 -14.18 -15.09 -10.50
CA GLY A 261 -13.36 -16.11 -9.84
C GLY A 261 -11.98 -16.34 -10.50
N ARG A 262 -11.58 -15.48 -11.43
CA ARG A 262 -10.31 -15.53 -12.17
C ARG A 262 -9.86 -14.13 -12.55
N ARG A 263 -8.56 -13.95 -12.79
CA ARG A 263 -8.03 -12.68 -13.25
C ARG A 263 -8.62 -12.30 -14.62
N VAL A 264 -9.16 -11.09 -14.70
CA VAL A 264 -9.74 -10.49 -15.91
C VAL A 264 -8.89 -9.29 -16.31
N ALA A 265 -8.50 -9.21 -17.57
CA ALA A 265 -7.84 -8.04 -18.14
C ALA A 265 -8.89 -7.10 -18.72
N LEU A 266 -8.67 -5.78 -18.52
CA LEU A 266 -9.45 -4.73 -19.17
C LEU A 266 -8.84 -4.40 -20.54
N ASP A 267 -9.68 -4.22 -21.54
CA ASP A 267 -9.24 -3.78 -22.86
C ASP A 267 -8.77 -2.31 -22.85
N ARG A 268 -9.40 -1.51 -22.01
CA ARG A 268 -9.07 -0.08 -21.83
C ARG A 268 -9.14 0.30 -20.36
N VAL A 269 -8.19 1.13 -19.94
CA VAL A 269 -8.17 1.77 -18.62
C VAL A 269 -8.25 3.27 -18.80
N ASP A 270 -9.27 3.90 -18.19
CA ASP A 270 -9.57 5.33 -18.36
C ASP A 270 -10.00 5.95 -17.03
N THR A 271 -9.08 6.58 -16.32
CA THR A 271 -9.33 7.26 -15.04
C THR A 271 -8.25 8.31 -14.77
N ILE A 272 -8.57 9.34 -14.00
CA ILE A 272 -7.61 10.32 -13.47
C ILE A 272 -6.67 9.72 -12.39
N ALA A 273 -7.03 8.58 -11.79
CA ALA A 273 -6.25 7.93 -10.76
C ALA A 273 -5.06 7.15 -11.36
N ASP A 274 -4.02 7.86 -11.79
CA ASP A 274 -2.87 7.33 -12.54
C ASP A 274 -2.13 6.20 -11.84
N GLY A 275 -2.03 6.22 -10.53
CA GLY A 275 -1.42 5.16 -9.72
C GLY A 275 -2.24 3.87 -9.61
N LEU A 276 -3.50 3.88 -10.09
CA LEU A 276 -4.41 2.72 -10.06
C LEU A 276 -4.72 2.18 -11.47
N ARG A 277 -4.02 2.62 -12.49
CA ARG A 277 -4.19 2.18 -13.89
C ARG A 277 -3.57 0.80 -14.15
N ALA A 278 -3.94 -0.21 -13.37
CA ALA A 278 -3.63 -1.59 -13.70
C ALA A 278 -4.71 -2.12 -14.65
N ALA A 279 -4.30 -2.77 -15.74
CA ALA A 279 -5.26 -3.39 -16.65
C ALA A 279 -5.71 -4.78 -16.17
N GLN A 280 -5.00 -5.36 -15.21
CA GLN A 280 -5.28 -6.67 -14.62
C GLN A 280 -4.63 -6.75 -13.23
N PRO A 281 -5.27 -7.40 -12.24
CA PRO A 281 -4.64 -7.64 -10.93
C PRO A 281 -3.39 -8.50 -11.08
N GLY A 282 -2.44 -8.34 -10.16
CA GLY A 282 -1.30 -9.25 -10.05
C GLY A 282 -1.75 -10.69 -9.78
N GLU A 283 -0.89 -11.64 -10.05
CA GLU A 283 -1.17 -13.05 -9.80
C GLU A 283 -1.20 -13.34 -8.29
N LEU A 284 -0.14 -12.94 -7.60
CA LEU A 284 -0.01 -13.11 -6.15
C LEU A 284 -1.02 -12.25 -5.39
N THR A 285 -1.20 -11.00 -5.83
CA THR A 285 -2.12 -10.07 -5.17
C THR A 285 -3.57 -10.51 -5.32
N PHE A 286 -3.97 -11.05 -6.47
CA PHE A 286 -5.31 -11.58 -6.67
C PHE A 286 -5.61 -12.74 -5.71
N GLU A 287 -4.67 -13.68 -5.54
CA GLU A 287 -4.82 -14.81 -4.64
C GLU A 287 -4.99 -14.40 -3.16
N VAL A 288 -4.35 -13.32 -2.74
CA VAL A 288 -4.52 -12.78 -1.38
C VAL A 288 -5.83 -12.01 -1.28
N ASN A 289 -6.10 -11.11 -2.23
CA ASN A 289 -7.28 -10.23 -2.19
C ASN A 289 -8.59 -11.01 -2.26
N ARG A 290 -8.71 -12.05 -3.09
CA ARG A 290 -9.93 -12.88 -3.17
C ARG A 290 -10.28 -13.63 -1.89
N ARG A 291 -9.31 -13.80 -0.98
CA ARG A 291 -9.52 -14.48 0.31
C ARG A 291 -9.77 -13.52 1.45
N LEU A 292 -9.23 -12.30 1.38
CA LEU A 292 -9.19 -11.40 2.53
C LEU A 292 -10.09 -10.16 2.39
N LEU A 293 -10.39 -9.73 1.16
CA LEU A 293 -11.31 -8.63 0.95
C LEU A 293 -12.76 -9.10 1.07
N GLU A 294 -13.57 -8.31 1.78
CA GLU A 294 -15.02 -8.53 1.88
C GLU A 294 -15.74 -8.20 0.58
N ASP A 295 -15.33 -7.09 -0.07
CA ASP A 295 -15.85 -6.63 -1.35
C ASP A 295 -14.88 -5.64 -2.01
N VAL A 296 -15.21 -5.25 -3.25
CA VAL A 296 -14.55 -4.15 -3.97
C VAL A 296 -15.61 -3.17 -4.47
N ALA A 297 -15.58 -1.96 -3.92
CA ALA A 297 -16.42 -0.85 -4.34
C ALA A 297 -15.79 -0.12 -5.55
N VAL A 298 -16.62 0.60 -6.30
CA VAL A 298 -16.20 1.37 -7.47
C VAL A 298 -16.74 2.79 -7.36
N VAL A 299 -15.92 3.77 -7.71
CA VAL A 299 -16.26 5.20 -7.73
C VAL A 299 -15.88 5.84 -9.06
N ASP A 300 -16.60 6.86 -9.47
CA ASP A 300 -16.26 7.64 -10.66
C ASP A 300 -15.21 8.73 -10.36
N ASP A 301 -14.64 9.30 -11.42
CA ASP A 301 -13.63 10.34 -11.31
C ASP A 301 -14.16 11.62 -10.67
N ALA A 302 -15.45 11.94 -10.80
CA ALA A 302 -16.06 13.10 -10.17
C ALA A 302 -16.07 12.96 -8.64
N ALA A 303 -16.43 11.78 -8.11
CA ALA A 303 -16.35 11.49 -6.68
C ALA A 303 -14.91 11.56 -6.16
N ILE A 304 -13.93 11.12 -6.97
CA ILE A 304 -12.50 11.22 -6.62
C ILE A 304 -12.09 12.70 -6.46
N VAL A 305 -12.46 13.56 -7.39
CA VAL A 305 -12.18 15.01 -7.32
C VAL A 305 -12.83 15.63 -6.07
N GLU A 306 -14.06 15.27 -5.73
CA GLU A 306 -14.71 15.74 -4.50
C GLU A 306 -13.97 15.31 -3.23
N ALA A 307 -13.46 14.07 -3.20
CA ALA A 307 -12.64 13.59 -2.09
C ALA A 307 -11.30 14.34 -1.99
N MET A 308 -10.64 14.63 -3.12
CA MET A 308 -9.43 15.47 -3.17
C MET A 308 -9.73 16.88 -2.65
N ARG A 309 -10.85 17.49 -3.08
CA ARG A 309 -11.31 18.81 -2.62
C ARG A 309 -11.58 18.81 -1.12
N PHE A 310 -12.20 17.77 -0.59
CA PHE A 310 -12.40 17.61 0.86
C PHE A 310 -11.06 17.54 1.61
N CYS A 311 -10.11 16.73 1.16
CA CYS A 311 -8.78 16.64 1.77
C CYS A 311 -8.08 18.01 1.80
N PHE A 312 -8.07 18.72 0.69
CA PHE A 312 -7.43 20.03 0.58
C PHE A 312 -8.11 21.09 1.44
N THR A 313 -9.44 21.22 1.34
CA THR A 313 -10.18 22.32 1.97
C THR A 313 -10.46 22.09 3.45
N ARG A 314 -10.65 20.84 3.90
CA ARG A 314 -11.01 20.50 5.28
C ARG A 314 -9.85 19.98 6.10
N LEU A 315 -9.03 19.11 5.52
CA LEU A 315 -7.88 18.50 6.22
C LEU A 315 -6.58 19.27 6.01
N LYS A 316 -6.50 20.14 5.01
CA LYS A 316 -5.29 20.86 4.59
C LYS A 316 -4.17 19.90 4.13
N VAL A 317 -4.57 18.78 3.54
CA VAL A 317 -3.68 17.76 3.02
C VAL A 317 -3.82 17.64 1.51
N VAL A 318 -2.69 17.67 0.80
CA VAL A 318 -2.64 17.37 -0.63
C VAL A 318 -2.68 15.86 -0.79
N VAL A 319 -3.69 15.36 -1.52
CA VAL A 319 -3.86 13.94 -1.84
C VAL A 319 -4.00 13.82 -3.36
N GLU A 320 -3.23 12.93 -3.97
CA GLU A 320 -3.35 12.63 -5.40
C GLU A 320 -4.66 11.88 -5.71
N PRO A 321 -5.15 11.89 -6.97
CA PRO A 321 -6.38 11.18 -7.33
C PRO A 321 -6.43 9.74 -6.83
N SER A 322 -5.36 8.97 -7.05
CA SER A 322 -5.24 7.57 -6.61
C SER A 322 -5.35 7.40 -5.09
N GLY A 323 -4.85 8.37 -4.33
CA GLY A 323 -4.92 8.38 -2.87
C GLY A 323 -6.29 8.72 -2.32
N ALA A 324 -7.11 9.43 -3.09
CA ALA A 324 -8.44 9.90 -2.69
C ALA A 324 -9.57 8.89 -2.95
N VAL A 325 -9.32 7.86 -3.78
CA VAL A 325 -10.34 6.87 -4.20
C VAL A 325 -11.10 6.22 -3.03
N PRO A 326 -10.47 5.77 -1.94
CA PRO A 326 -11.22 5.16 -0.84
C PRO A 326 -12.10 6.17 -0.07
N LEU A 327 -11.63 7.42 0.05
CA LEU A 327 -12.43 8.48 0.66
C LEU A 327 -13.63 8.85 -0.24
N ALA A 328 -13.45 8.79 -1.56
CA ALA A 328 -14.54 9.00 -2.52
C ALA A 328 -15.68 7.99 -2.31
N ALA A 329 -15.35 6.71 -2.07
CA ALA A 329 -16.37 5.68 -1.81
C ALA A 329 -17.18 5.95 -0.53
N LEU A 330 -16.53 6.52 0.48
CA LEU A 330 -17.19 6.89 1.72
C LEU A 330 -18.07 8.14 1.54
N LEU A 331 -17.54 9.19 0.90
CA LEU A 331 -18.24 10.46 0.71
C LEU A 331 -19.44 10.37 -0.26
N SER A 332 -19.36 9.52 -1.28
CA SER A 332 -20.43 9.26 -2.24
C SER A 332 -21.50 8.29 -1.70
N GLY A 333 -21.23 7.61 -0.60
CA GLY A 333 -22.12 6.56 -0.05
C GLY A 333 -22.00 5.21 -0.78
N ALA A 334 -21.05 5.05 -1.73
CA ALA A 334 -20.79 3.75 -2.37
C ALA A 334 -20.43 2.66 -1.36
N VAL A 335 -19.80 3.06 -0.24
CA VAL A 335 -19.58 2.22 0.94
C VAL A 335 -20.23 2.91 2.14
N PRO A 336 -21.40 2.40 2.61
CA PRO A 336 -22.05 2.97 3.79
C PRO A 336 -21.26 2.62 5.05
N ALA A 337 -21.00 3.63 5.90
CA ALA A 337 -20.21 3.47 7.12
C ALA A 337 -20.99 3.75 8.41
N GLY A 338 -22.25 4.15 8.34
CA GLY A 338 -23.04 4.61 9.49
C GLY A 338 -22.90 3.76 10.75
N GLY A 339 -22.59 4.39 11.88
CA GLY A 339 -22.35 3.75 13.18
C GLY A 339 -21.03 3.01 13.32
N ARG A 340 -20.21 2.87 12.25
CA ARG A 340 -18.97 2.07 12.25
C ARG A 340 -17.73 2.91 12.55
N ARG A 341 -16.75 2.30 13.23
CA ARG A 341 -15.38 2.82 13.33
C ARG A 341 -14.66 2.46 12.05
N THR A 342 -14.41 3.45 11.22
CA THR A 342 -13.94 3.27 9.86
C THR A 342 -12.55 3.86 9.70
N ALA A 343 -11.65 3.15 9.04
CA ALA A 343 -10.38 3.68 8.58
C ALA A 343 -10.34 3.76 7.06
N VAL A 344 -9.73 4.82 6.53
CA VAL A 344 -9.53 5.04 5.10
C VAL A 344 -8.05 5.27 4.85
N VAL A 345 -7.46 4.58 3.89
CA VAL A 345 -6.05 4.77 3.51
C VAL A 345 -5.95 5.81 2.40
N LEU A 346 -5.42 6.99 2.73
CA LEU A 346 -5.00 7.99 1.75
C LEU A 346 -3.59 7.63 1.28
N SER A 347 -3.47 7.02 0.11
CA SER A 347 -2.26 6.26 -0.26
C SER A 347 -1.07 7.09 -0.74
N GLY A 348 -1.28 8.35 -1.14
CA GLY A 348 -0.21 9.24 -1.59
C GLY A 348 -0.69 10.65 -1.93
N GLY A 349 0.27 11.57 -2.11
CA GLY A 349 0.03 12.98 -2.40
C GLY A 349 0.85 13.53 -3.58
N ASN A 350 1.50 12.68 -4.37
CA ASN A 350 2.39 13.08 -5.46
C ASN A 350 1.61 13.46 -6.72
N VAL A 351 1.13 14.67 -6.78
CA VAL A 351 0.41 15.26 -7.91
C VAL A 351 1.12 16.54 -8.38
N ASP A 352 1.14 16.77 -9.69
CA ASP A 352 1.67 18.01 -10.23
C ASP A 352 0.78 19.20 -9.78
N PRO A 353 1.37 20.33 -9.35
CA PRO A 353 0.59 21.48 -8.88
C PRO A 353 -0.42 22.03 -9.91
N ALA A 354 -0.06 22.04 -11.20
CA ALA A 354 -0.94 22.51 -12.26
C ALA A 354 -2.10 21.51 -12.48
N ASP A 355 -1.82 20.21 -12.51
CA ASP A 355 -2.85 19.17 -12.62
C ASP A 355 -3.78 19.19 -11.42
N PHE A 356 -3.23 19.35 -10.20
CA PHE A 356 -4.01 19.46 -8.97
C PHE A 356 -4.95 20.66 -9.01
N ALA A 357 -4.45 21.84 -9.40
CA ALA A 357 -5.26 23.05 -9.52
C ALA A 357 -6.35 22.89 -10.58
N ALA A 358 -6.04 22.31 -11.73
CA ALA A 358 -7.00 22.06 -12.81
C ALA A 358 -8.14 21.13 -12.36
N LEU A 359 -7.80 20.03 -11.67
CA LEU A 359 -8.79 19.08 -11.15
C LEU A 359 -9.71 19.73 -10.10
N LEU A 360 -9.18 20.56 -9.21
CA LEU A 360 -9.99 21.21 -8.18
C LEU A 360 -10.81 22.39 -8.70
N SER A 361 -10.39 23.05 -9.77
CA SER A 361 -11.09 24.21 -10.35
C SER A 361 -12.23 23.81 -11.30
N GLY A 362 -12.31 22.55 -11.70
CA GLY A 362 -13.40 22.04 -12.52
C GLY A 362 -14.76 22.20 -11.80
N PRO A 363 -15.89 22.32 -12.55
CA PRO A 363 -17.21 22.44 -11.95
C PRO A 363 -17.46 21.23 -11.02
N ALA A 364 -17.96 21.51 -9.81
CA ALA A 364 -18.57 20.49 -8.99
C ALA A 364 -19.78 19.96 -9.78
N ARG A 365 -19.68 18.77 -10.32
CA ARG A 365 -20.77 18.11 -11.05
C ARG A 365 -21.68 17.38 -10.09
#